data_c0c11732c8dc704a93b95e70cc4132e4
#
_entry.id   c0c11732c8dc704a93b95e70cc4132e4
#
_cell.length_a   1.000
_cell.length_b   1.000
_cell.length_c   1.000
_cell.angle_alpha   90.00
_cell.angle_beta   90.00
_cell.angle_gamma   90.00
#
_symmetry.space_group_name_H-M   'P 1'
#
loop_
_entity.id
_entity.type
_entity.pdbx_description
1 polymer ?
#
loop_
_entity_poly.entity_id
_entity_poly.type
_entity_poly.pdbx_seq_one_letter_code
_entity_poly.pdbx_strand_id
1 'polypeptide(L)'
;MQVRVARPARNFEAVVSFYRDVVGLPVLASFEEHDGYSGVVFGLTDASRQLEIVFHDEQQPAPTSEDQLVLYLGSAERVTSETARIRAGGFEPTVAANPYWARTGAVCFLDPDGYSLVLSPEAW
;
A
#
# COMPACT_ATOMS: atom_id res chain seq x y z
N MET A 1 -3.16 15.87 15.38
CA MET A 1 -3.44 15.94 13.93
C MET A 1 -3.57 14.53 13.37
N GLN A 2 -4.60 14.31 12.59
CA GLN A 2 -4.75 13.08 11.82
C GLN A 2 -4.44 13.36 10.34
N VAL A 3 -3.85 12.38 9.66
CA VAL A 3 -3.50 12.50 8.24
C VAL A 3 -4.10 11.32 7.50
N ARG A 4 -4.73 11.60 6.37
CA ARG A 4 -5.25 10.58 5.48
C ARG A 4 -4.80 10.88 4.05
N VAL A 5 -4.27 9.84 3.39
CA VAL A 5 -4.03 9.85 1.95
C VAL A 5 -5.08 8.95 1.32
N ALA A 6 -5.79 9.44 0.33
CA ALA A 6 -6.79 8.66 -0.39
C ALA A 6 -6.28 8.32 -1.79
N ARG A 7 -6.55 7.10 -2.22
CA ARG A 7 -6.22 6.62 -3.57
C ARG A 7 -7.44 6.03 -4.24
N PRO A 8 -7.71 6.37 -5.51
CA PRO A 8 -8.75 5.70 -6.25
C PRO A 8 -8.35 4.25 -6.56
N ALA A 9 -9.33 3.37 -6.65
CA ALA A 9 -9.10 1.99 -7.03
C ALA A 9 -9.98 1.63 -8.23
N ARG A 10 -9.42 0.86 -9.17
CA ARG A 10 -10.17 0.22 -10.24
C ARG A 10 -10.61 -1.17 -9.79
N ASN A 11 -9.66 -1.93 -9.29
CA ASN A 11 -9.89 -3.29 -8.79
C ASN A 11 -10.07 -3.22 -7.28
N PHE A 12 -11.18 -2.62 -6.83
CA PHE A 12 -11.38 -2.24 -5.45
C PHE A 12 -11.20 -3.39 -4.47
N GLU A 13 -11.88 -4.53 -4.72
CA GLU A 13 -11.78 -5.68 -3.82
C GLU A 13 -10.37 -6.26 -3.78
N ALA A 14 -9.69 -6.34 -4.92
CA ALA A 14 -8.32 -6.84 -4.99
C ALA A 14 -7.34 -5.91 -4.26
N VAL A 15 -7.50 -4.59 -4.40
CA VAL A 15 -6.65 -3.60 -3.73
C VAL A 15 -6.89 -3.63 -2.22
N VAL A 16 -8.14 -3.69 -1.79
CA VAL A 16 -8.48 -3.80 -0.36
C VAL A 16 -7.89 -5.08 0.23
N SER A 17 -8.05 -6.21 -0.47
CA SER A 17 -7.48 -7.47 -0.03
C SER A 17 -5.95 -7.43 0.08
N PHE A 18 -5.30 -6.77 -0.88
CA PHE A 18 -3.85 -6.60 -0.85
C PHE A 18 -3.39 -5.89 0.43
N TYR A 19 -3.97 -4.73 0.75
CA TYR A 19 -3.56 -3.97 1.93
C TYR A 19 -4.03 -4.61 3.24
N ARG A 20 -5.22 -5.20 3.27
CA ARG A 20 -5.77 -5.83 4.47
C ARG A 20 -5.12 -7.17 4.78
N ASP A 21 -5.09 -8.08 3.79
CA ASP A 21 -4.75 -9.49 4.03
C ASP A 21 -3.30 -9.80 3.72
N VAL A 22 -2.72 -9.20 2.68
CA VAL A 22 -1.34 -9.47 2.24
C VAL A 22 -0.35 -8.56 2.98
N VAL A 23 -0.56 -7.25 2.97
CA VAL A 23 0.27 -6.30 3.72
C VAL A 23 -0.06 -6.34 5.22
N GLY A 24 -1.32 -6.54 5.56
CA GLY A 24 -1.75 -6.71 6.94
C GLY A 24 -2.03 -5.39 7.66
N LEU A 25 -2.43 -4.35 6.94
CA LEU A 25 -2.81 -3.10 7.58
C LEU A 25 -4.18 -3.24 8.26
N PRO A 26 -4.33 -2.71 9.47
CA PRO A 26 -5.63 -2.79 10.17
C PRO A 26 -6.68 -1.91 9.49
N VAL A 27 -7.88 -2.45 9.36
CA VAL A 27 -9.04 -1.70 8.88
C VAL A 27 -9.60 -0.86 10.03
N LEU A 28 -9.69 0.44 9.82
CA LEU A 28 -10.23 1.37 10.81
C LEU A 28 -11.71 1.67 10.55
N ALA A 29 -12.11 1.74 9.29
CA ALA A 29 -13.47 2.06 8.88
C ALA A 29 -13.72 1.60 7.45
N SER A 30 -14.98 1.44 7.10
CA SER A 30 -15.42 1.20 5.73
C SER A 30 -16.76 1.86 5.48
N PHE A 31 -17.06 2.16 4.23
CA PHE A 31 -18.35 2.71 3.83
C PHE A 31 -18.70 2.22 2.43
N GLU A 32 -19.99 2.13 2.15
CA GLU A 32 -20.51 1.67 0.85
C GLU A 32 -21.55 2.65 0.35
N GLU A 33 -21.49 2.95 -0.94
CA GLU A 33 -22.49 3.74 -1.67
C GLU A 33 -22.85 5.06 -0.97
N HIS A 34 -21.86 5.69 -0.33
CA HIS A 34 -22.04 6.99 0.28
C HIS A 34 -21.83 8.06 -0.79
N ASP A 35 -22.91 8.62 -1.29
CA ASP A 35 -22.92 9.56 -2.42
C ASP A 35 -22.20 8.99 -3.67
N GLY A 36 -22.36 7.67 -3.91
CA GLY A 36 -21.73 6.98 -5.02
C GLY A 36 -20.30 6.51 -4.77
N TYR A 37 -19.77 6.72 -3.57
CA TYR A 37 -18.42 6.32 -3.18
C TYR A 37 -18.46 5.15 -2.21
N SER A 38 -17.54 4.21 -2.40
CA SER A 38 -17.25 3.15 -1.44
C SER A 38 -15.78 3.26 -1.04
N GLY A 39 -15.44 2.85 0.17
CA GLY A 39 -14.07 2.96 0.61
C GLY A 39 -13.75 2.13 1.84
N VAL A 40 -12.46 1.89 2.04
CA VAL A 40 -11.90 1.27 3.23
C VAL A 40 -10.74 2.13 3.72
N VAL A 41 -10.74 2.42 4.99
CA VAL A 41 -9.70 3.22 5.64
C VAL A 41 -8.82 2.30 6.48
N PHE A 42 -7.52 2.32 6.20
CA PHE A 42 -6.51 1.55 6.90
C PHE A 42 -5.67 2.43 7.81
N GLY A 43 -5.26 1.89 8.94
CA GLY A 43 -4.20 2.48 9.76
C GLY A 43 -2.83 2.11 9.20
N LEU A 44 -1.89 3.06 9.20
CA LEU A 44 -0.52 2.80 8.77
C LEU A 44 0.34 2.40 9.97
N THR A 45 0.68 3.34 10.85
CA THR A 45 1.38 3.05 12.11
C THR A 45 0.42 3.05 13.28
N ASP A 46 -0.60 3.88 13.21
CA ASP A 46 -1.68 4.02 14.19
C ASP A 46 -2.91 4.64 13.51
N ALA A 47 -3.96 4.88 14.27
CA ALA A 47 -5.20 5.43 13.74
C ALA A 47 -5.09 6.91 13.29
N SER A 48 -3.99 7.59 13.60
CA SER A 48 -3.80 8.98 13.20
C SER A 48 -3.17 9.12 11.81
N ARG A 49 -2.63 8.05 11.26
CA ARG A 49 -2.01 8.02 9.93
C ARG A 49 -2.71 6.98 9.09
N GLN A 50 -3.41 7.45 8.08
CA GLN A 50 -4.40 6.62 7.38
C GLN A 50 -4.18 6.56 5.89
N LEU A 51 -4.47 5.40 5.31
CA LEU A 51 -4.58 5.19 3.88
C LEU A 51 -6.04 4.82 3.59
N GLU A 52 -6.69 5.56 2.69
CA GLU A 52 -8.02 5.22 2.21
C GLU A 52 -7.94 4.72 0.78
N ILE A 53 -8.56 3.58 0.54
CA ILE A 53 -8.81 3.07 -0.81
C ILE A 53 -10.26 3.36 -1.13
N VAL A 54 -10.50 4.15 -2.16
CA VAL A 54 -11.82 4.67 -2.50
C VAL A 54 -12.21 4.25 -3.91
N PHE A 55 -13.47 3.88 -4.08
CA PHE A 55 -14.03 3.50 -5.37
C PHE A 55 -15.20 4.40 -5.75
N HIS A 56 -15.20 4.81 -7.02
CA HIS A 56 -16.29 5.52 -7.68
C HIS A 56 -16.23 5.15 -9.16
N ASP A 57 -17.38 4.91 -9.79
CA ASP A 57 -17.47 4.41 -11.16
C ASP A 57 -16.70 5.23 -12.20
N GLU A 58 -16.66 6.54 -12.02
CA GLU A 58 -16.01 7.45 -12.95
C GLU A 58 -14.53 7.68 -12.67
N GLN A 59 -14.03 7.17 -11.55
CA GLN A 59 -12.65 7.36 -11.13
C GLN A 59 -11.77 6.23 -11.64
N GLN A 60 -10.63 6.60 -12.23
CA GLN A 60 -9.65 5.63 -12.69
C GLN A 60 -8.29 5.97 -12.09
N PRO A 61 -7.63 5.00 -11.44
CA PRO A 61 -6.26 5.21 -11.00
C PRO A 61 -5.33 5.35 -12.21
N ALA A 62 -4.37 6.24 -12.09
CA ALA A 62 -3.35 6.46 -13.10
C ALA A 62 -1.98 6.62 -12.42
N PRO A 63 -1.48 5.58 -11.72
CA PRO A 63 -0.23 5.69 -11.00
C PRO A 63 0.96 5.86 -11.94
N THR A 64 1.94 6.62 -11.48
CA THR A 64 3.26 6.69 -12.09
C THR A 64 4.22 5.83 -11.28
N SER A 65 5.43 5.61 -11.83
CA SER A 65 6.47 4.87 -11.11
C SER A 65 6.95 5.58 -9.83
N GLU A 66 6.56 6.83 -9.63
CA GLU A 66 6.92 7.61 -8.45
C GLU A 66 5.80 7.72 -7.42
N ASP A 67 4.64 7.10 -7.68
CA ASP A 67 3.55 7.01 -6.69
C ASP A 67 3.85 5.87 -5.73
N GLN A 68 4.41 6.19 -4.57
CA GLN A 68 4.95 5.20 -3.63
C GLN A 68 4.36 5.37 -2.24
N LEU A 69 4.00 4.25 -1.63
CA LEU A 69 3.84 4.15 -0.18
C LEU A 69 5.10 3.48 0.36
N VAL A 70 5.84 4.17 1.21
CA VAL A 70 7.08 3.65 1.78
C VAL A 70 6.85 3.31 3.24
N LEU A 71 7.11 2.05 3.59
CA LEU A 71 7.08 1.58 4.97
C LEU A 71 8.53 1.39 5.43
N TYR A 72 8.96 2.25 6.35
CA TYR A 72 10.27 2.16 6.96
C TYR A 72 10.20 1.19 8.14
N LEU A 73 10.75 0.00 7.94
CA LEU A 73 10.63 -1.10 8.89
C LEU A 73 11.73 -1.12 9.95
N GLY A 74 12.80 -0.38 9.73
CA GLY A 74 13.87 -0.20 10.70
C GLY A 74 14.88 -1.34 10.79
N SER A 75 14.73 -2.41 10.01
CA SER A 75 15.72 -3.48 9.94
C SER A 75 15.60 -4.31 8.67
N ALA A 76 16.72 -4.89 8.24
CA ALA A 76 16.75 -5.79 7.09
C ALA A 76 15.96 -7.08 7.38
N GLU A 77 15.95 -7.53 8.61
CA GLU A 77 15.22 -8.75 9.03
C GLU A 77 13.71 -8.58 8.84
N ARG A 78 13.18 -7.40 9.19
CA ARG A 78 11.77 -7.10 8.99
C ARG A 78 11.42 -7.00 7.51
N VAL A 79 12.29 -6.42 6.69
CA VAL A 79 12.08 -6.39 5.24
C VAL A 79 12.02 -7.82 4.68
N THR A 80 12.94 -8.69 5.09
CA THR A 80 12.95 -10.09 4.66
C THR A 80 11.65 -10.80 5.07
N SER A 81 11.23 -10.64 6.31
CA SER A 81 10.03 -11.27 6.85
C SER A 81 8.76 -10.80 6.13
N GLU A 82 8.60 -9.49 5.96
CA GLU A 82 7.44 -8.94 5.27
C GLU A 82 7.43 -9.29 3.78
N THR A 83 8.59 -9.29 3.14
CA THR A 83 8.74 -9.74 1.74
C THR A 83 8.25 -11.17 1.57
N ALA A 84 8.66 -12.07 2.47
CA ALA A 84 8.24 -13.47 2.42
C ALA A 84 6.72 -13.61 2.57
N ARG A 85 6.11 -12.82 3.46
CA ARG A 85 4.67 -12.83 3.69
C ARG A 85 3.90 -12.34 2.46
N ILE A 86 4.36 -11.25 1.83
CA ILE A 86 3.72 -10.70 0.63
C ILE A 86 3.85 -11.67 -0.54
N ARG A 87 5.01 -12.31 -0.70
CA ARG A 87 5.21 -13.34 -1.72
C ARG A 87 4.30 -14.55 -1.50
N ALA A 88 4.11 -14.96 -0.26
CA ALA A 88 3.17 -16.04 0.07
C ALA A 88 1.73 -15.68 -0.30
N GLY A 89 1.40 -14.39 -0.34
CA GLY A 89 0.11 -13.89 -0.78
C GLY A 89 -0.04 -13.82 -2.32
N GLY A 90 0.98 -14.24 -3.08
CA GLY A 90 0.91 -14.31 -4.54
C GLY A 90 1.52 -13.12 -5.28
N PHE A 91 2.31 -12.28 -4.62
CA PHE A 91 2.92 -11.10 -5.22
C PHE A 91 4.44 -11.26 -5.29
N GLU A 92 5.02 -10.83 -6.41
CA GLU A 92 6.48 -10.87 -6.59
C GLU A 92 7.08 -9.46 -6.53
N PRO A 93 8.30 -9.32 -5.98
CA PRO A 93 9.01 -8.05 -5.98
C PRO A 93 9.22 -7.53 -7.42
N THR A 94 9.20 -6.21 -7.55
CA THR A 94 9.50 -5.51 -8.80
C THR A 94 10.74 -4.65 -8.65
N VAL A 95 11.32 -4.24 -9.78
CA VAL A 95 12.43 -3.28 -9.77
C VAL A 95 11.84 -1.87 -9.66
N ALA A 96 12.20 -1.15 -8.61
CA ALA A 96 11.78 0.23 -8.44
C ALA A 96 12.45 1.13 -9.49
N ALA A 97 11.73 2.14 -9.96
CA ALA A 97 12.28 3.10 -10.92
C ALA A 97 13.45 3.89 -10.34
N ASN A 98 13.39 4.22 -9.05
CA ASN A 98 14.48 4.91 -8.37
C ASN A 98 15.49 3.88 -7.85
N PRO A 99 16.74 3.89 -8.38
CA PRO A 99 17.76 2.93 -7.97
C PRO A 99 18.20 3.08 -6.50
N TYR A 100 17.85 4.18 -5.85
CA TYR A 100 18.10 4.37 -4.42
C TYR A 100 17.57 3.22 -3.58
N TRP A 101 16.37 2.74 -3.90
CA TRP A 101 15.74 1.67 -3.12
C TRP A 101 16.53 0.38 -3.17
N ALA A 102 17.00 -0.02 -4.36
CA ALA A 102 17.82 -1.23 -4.48
C ALA A 102 19.15 -1.10 -3.73
N ARG A 103 19.77 0.08 -3.81
CA ARG A 103 21.04 0.32 -3.12
C ARG A 103 20.93 0.26 -1.60
N THR A 104 19.79 0.64 -1.06
CA THR A 104 19.58 0.67 0.40
C THR A 104 18.98 -0.63 0.95
N GLY A 105 18.76 -1.63 0.10
CA GLY A 105 18.21 -2.92 0.51
C GLY A 105 16.70 -2.95 0.64
N ALA A 106 16.01 -1.93 0.09
CA ALA A 106 14.57 -1.91 0.05
C ALA A 106 14.02 -2.88 -1.00
N VAL A 107 12.79 -3.35 -0.80
CA VAL A 107 12.08 -4.24 -1.71
C VAL A 107 10.79 -3.55 -2.14
N CYS A 108 10.49 -3.58 -3.43
CA CYS A 108 9.33 -2.93 -4.01
C CYS A 108 8.34 -3.95 -4.55
N PHE A 109 7.05 -3.70 -4.32
CA PHE A 109 5.93 -4.46 -4.90
C PHE A 109 4.98 -3.48 -5.59
N LEU A 110 4.22 -3.98 -6.55
CA LEU A 110 3.08 -3.24 -7.09
C LEU A 110 1.80 -3.79 -6.50
N ASP A 111 0.89 -2.90 -6.08
CA ASP A 111 -0.44 -3.33 -5.71
C ASP A 111 -1.26 -3.70 -6.98
N PRO A 112 -2.47 -4.25 -6.84
CA PRO A 112 -3.25 -4.68 -8.02
C PRO A 112 -3.60 -3.58 -9.03
N ASP A 113 -3.52 -2.31 -8.63
CA ASP A 113 -3.76 -1.17 -9.53
C ASP A 113 -2.46 -0.51 -10.03
N GLY A 114 -1.30 -1.01 -9.60
CA GLY A 114 -0.01 -0.54 -10.07
C GLY A 114 0.67 0.53 -9.22
N TYR A 115 0.14 0.83 -8.02
CA TYR A 115 0.84 1.70 -7.07
C TYR A 115 1.95 0.94 -6.38
N SER A 116 3.09 1.61 -6.19
CA SER A 116 4.25 1.00 -5.57
C SER A 116 4.14 0.97 -4.05
N LEU A 117 4.47 -0.19 -3.48
CA LEU A 117 4.71 -0.37 -2.05
C LEU A 117 6.19 -0.65 -1.88
N VAL A 118 6.87 0.16 -1.08
CA VAL A 118 8.31 0.00 -0.80
C VAL A 118 8.49 -0.37 0.67
N LEU A 119 9.22 -1.46 0.90
CA LEU A 119 9.63 -1.88 2.24
C LEU A 119 11.09 -1.51 2.42
N SER A 120 11.38 -0.57 3.30
CA SER A 120 12.74 -0.08 3.54
C SER A 120 13.29 -0.56 4.88
N PRO A 121 14.57 -0.99 4.93
CA PRO A 121 15.21 -1.35 6.20
C PRO A 121 15.59 -0.15 7.04
N GLU A 122 15.53 1.03 6.47
CA GLU A 122 15.93 2.25 7.16
C GLU A 122 14.84 2.74 8.12
N ALA A 123 15.19 3.72 8.91
CA ALA A 123 14.29 4.47 9.78
C ALA A 123 14.59 5.96 9.60
N TRP A 124 13.54 6.75 9.55
CA TRP A 124 13.66 8.20 9.43
C TRP A 124 13.06 8.90 10.65
#